data_fe9925c5f23c579d874d33ae618e6bcb
#
_entry.id   fe9925c5f23c579d874d33ae618e6bcb
#
_cell.length_a   1.000
_cell.length_b   1.000
_cell.length_c   1.000
_cell.angle_alpha   90.00
_cell.angle_beta   90.00
_cell.angle_gamma   90.00
#
_symmetry.space_group_name_H-M   'P 1'
#
loop_
_entity.id
_entity.type
_entity.pdbx_description
1 polymer ?
#
loop_
_entity_poly.entity_id
_entity_poly.type
_entity_poly.pdbx_seq_one_letter_code
_entity_poly.pdbx_strand_id
1 'polypeptide(L)'
;IEECLRLGSNGYFTFPRIATCDTEVGGTRIPKGTVVRPSPLAPNYDPAFFPDPLRFDIHRKPKRIMSFGAGPHHCIGNILGRSTITIAMTRLLTRFPQACLRYSDFKPVYGGAVGELRLQSLPMLTHPL
;
A
#
# COMPACT_ATOMS: atom_id res chain seq x y z
N ILE A 1 -0.15 -9.24 -7.36
CA ILE A 1 0.51 -7.93 -7.15
C ILE A 1 -0.49 -6.88 -6.68
N GLU A 2 -1.63 -6.68 -7.34
CA GLU A 2 -2.62 -5.66 -6.92
C GLU A 2 -3.08 -5.84 -5.47
N GLU A 3 -3.28 -7.06 -5.01
CA GLU A 3 -3.65 -7.33 -3.62
C GLU A 3 -2.51 -7.02 -2.64
N CYS A 4 -1.26 -7.29 -3.03
CA CYS A 4 -0.10 -6.86 -2.25
C CYS A 4 -0.03 -5.33 -2.16
N LEU A 5 -0.26 -4.63 -3.26
CA LEU A 5 -0.29 -3.17 -3.30
C LEU A 5 -1.46 -2.59 -2.49
N ARG A 6 -2.61 -3.26 -2.48
CA ARG A 6 -3.76 -2.85 -1.69
C ARG A 6 -3.46 -2.88 -0.19
N LEU A 7 -2.90 -3.99 0.29
CA LEU A 7 -2.62 -4.20 1.72
C LEU A 7 -1.29 -3.59 2.17
N GLY A 8 -0.31 -3.52 1.29
CA GLY A 8 1.07 -3.13 1.61
C GLY A 8 1.49 -1.80 1.01
N SER A 9 0.64 -0.75 1.10
CA SER A 9 1.03 0.57 0.65
C SER A 9 2.23 1.12 1.43
N ASN A 10 3.20 1.72 0.73
CA ASN A 10 4.40 2.31 1.33
C ASN A 10 4.14 3.55 2.18
N GLY A 11 2.97 4.15 2.09
CA GLY A 11 2.67 5.42 2.74
C GLY A 11 1.35 5.41 3.47
N TYR A 12 1.37 5.84 4.72
CA TYR A 12 0.14 6.05 5.49
C TYR A 12 -0.62 7.30 5.06
N PHE A 13 0.12 8.34 4.63
CA PHE A 13 -0.44 9.65 4.30
C PHE A 13 0.18 10.19 3.02
N THR A 14 -0.62 10.95 2.28
CA THR A 14 -0.13 11.76 1.16
C THR A 14 0.41 13.10 1.66
N PHE A 15 0.87 13.94 0.73
CA PHE A 15 1.27 15.31 1.04
C PHE A 15 0.15 16.07 1.74
N PRO A 16 0.48 16.88 2.77
CA PRO A 16 -0.49 17.69 3.48
C PRO A 16 -1.13 18.72 2.55
N ARG A 17 -2.38 19.03 2.83
CA ARG A 17 -3.16 20.06 2.16
C ARG A 17 -3.65 21.07 3.16
N ILE A 18 -3.84 22.29 2.74
CA ILE A 18 -4.43 23.34 3.58
C ILE A 18 -5.81 23.67 3.01
N ALA A 19 -6.83 23.65 3.87
CA ALA A 19 -8.16 24.07 3.48
C ALA A 19 -8.16 25.57 3.13
N THR A 20 -8.54 25.92 1.91
CA THR A 20 -8.56 27.30 1.40
C THR A 20 -9.83 28.07 1.80
N CYS A 21 -10.87 27.35 2.22
CA CYS A 21 -12.12 27.88 2.77
C CYS A 21 -12.68 26.89 3.80
N ASP A 22 -13.68 27.34 4.56
CA ASP A 22 -14.46 26.43 5.39
C ASP A 22 -15.14 25.41 4.46
N THR A 23 -15.05 24.14 4.80
CA THR A 23 -15.61 23.05 4.02
C THR A 23 -16.09 21.91 4.94
N GLU A 24 -16.77 20.93 4.36
CA GLU A 24 -17.23 19.75 5.06
C GLU A 24 -16.88 18.49 4.27
N VAL A 25 -16.42 17.46 4.96
CA VAL A 25 -16.14 16.14 4.39
C VAL A 25 -16.73 15.08 5.30
N GLY A 26 -17.67 14.30 4.75
CA GLY A 26 -18.31 13.21 5.51
C GLY A 26 -18.97 13.66 6.81
N GLY A 27 -19.64 14.81 6.84
CA GLY A 27 -20.27 15.38 8.03
C GLY A 27 -19.31 16.07 8.99
N THR A 28 -18.00 16.08 8.69
CA THR A 28 -17.00 16.75 9.55
C THR A 28 -16.64 18.11 8.99
N ARG A 29 -16.86 19.17 9.77
CA ARG A 29 -16.46 20.54 9.41
C ARG A 29 -14.94 20.68 9.45
N ILE A 30 -14.38 21.25 8.40
CA ILE A 30 -12.96 21.55 8.25
C ILE A 30 -12.83 23.08 8.06
N PRO A 31 -12.40 23.84 9.08
CA PRO A 31 -12.20 25.27 8.96
C PRO A 31 -11.10 25.62 7.96
N LYS A 32 -11.21 26.79 7.35
CA LYS A 32 -10.14 27.40 6.56
C LYS A 32 -8.82 27.43 7.34
N GLY A 33 -7.72 27.07 6.67
CA GLY A 33 -6.38 27.02 7.27
C GLY A 33 -6.05 25.68 7.94
N THR A 34 -7.01 24.76 8.07
CA THR A 34 -6.76 23.43 8.63
C THR A 34 -5.84 22.63 7.73
N VAL A 35 -4.82 22.00 8.32
CA VAL A 35 -3.94 21.06 7.63
C VAL A 35 -4.62 19.68 7.59
N VAL A 36 -4.90 19.18 6.38
CA VAL A 36 -5.50 17.87 6.14
C VAL A 36 -4.47 16.94 5.52
N ARG A 37 -4.36 15.74 6.04
CA ARG A 37 -3.48 14.68 5.48
C ARG A 37 -4.33 13.50 5.02
N PRO A 38 -4.64 13.39 3.72
CA PRO A 38 -5.37 12.24 3.19
C PRO A 38 -4.56 10.96 3.35
N SER A 39 -5.22 9.88 3.78
CA SER A 39 -4.61 8.56 3.81
C SER A 39 -4.97 7.79 2.54
N PRO A 40 -4.03 7.37 1.72
CA PRO A 40 -4.31 6.49 0.58
C PRO A 40 -4.53 5.05 1.02
N LEU A 41 -4.11 4.72 2.25
CA LEU A 41 -4.23 3.38 2.79
C LEU A 41 -5.65 3.10 3.28
N ALA A 42 -6.27 4.02 4.01
CA ALA A 42 -7.58 3.82 4.62
C ALA A 42 -8.67 3.34 3.64
N PRO A 43 -8.82 3.91 2.43
CA PRO A 43 -9.82 3.43 1.47
C PRO A 43 -9.58 2.00 0.98
N ASN A 44 -8.35 1.50 1.03
CA ASN A 44 -8.03 0.13 0.64
C ASN A 44 -8.53 -0.92 1.66
N TYR A 45 -8.90 -0.47 2.85
CA TYR A 45 -9.44 -1.29 3.94
C TYR A 45 -10.92 -1.03 4.20
N ASP A 46 -11.58 -0.22 3.38
CA ASP A 46 -13.00 0.09 3.53
C ASP A 46 -13.86 -1.11 3.10
N PRO A 47 -14.66 -1.70 4.00
CA PRO A 47 -15.49 -2.86 3.69
C PRO A 47 -16.60 -2.56 2.68
N ALA A 48 -16.99 -1.29 2.49
CA ALA A 48 -17.94 -0.90 1.46
C ALA A 48 -17.40 -1.09 0.04
N PHE A 49 -16.06 -1.03 -0.12
CA PHE A 49 -15.39 -1.22 -1.42
C PHE A 49 -14.69 -2.59 -1.52
N PHE A 50 -14.24 -3.13 -0.40
CA PHE A 50 -13.49 -4.39 -0.34
C PHE A 50 -14.10 -5.32 0.70
N PRO A 51 -15.04 -6.20 0.34
CA PRO A 51 -15.55 -7.22 1.27
C PRO A 51 -14.39 -7.99 1.88
N ASP A 52 -14.46 -8.25 3.20
CA ASP A 52 -13.37 -8.85 3.98
C ASP A 52 -12.01 -8.15 3.75
N PRO A 53 -11.88 -6.85 4.05
CA PRO A 53 -10.77 -6.04 3.58
C PRO A 53 -9.43 -6.47 4.18
N LEU A 54 -9.40 -7.14 5.31
CA LEU A 54 -8.19 -7.64 5.96
C LEU A 54 -7.72 -8.99 5.40
N ARG A 55 -8.59 -9.69 4.67
CA ARG A 55 -8.22 -10.96 4.05
C ARG A 55 -7.33 -10.71 2.82
N PHE A 56 -6.16 -11.35 2.81
CA PHE A 56 -5.31 -11.40 1.61
C PHE A 56 -5.90 -12.37 0.60
N ASP A 57 -6.31 -11.89 -0.56
CA ASP A 57 -6.93 -12.69 -1.60
C ASP A 57 -6.35 -12.37 -2.98
N ILE A 58 -5.50 -13.25 -3.48
CA ILE A 58 -4.85 -13.09 -4.80
C ILE A 58 -5.83 -13.13 -5.97
N HIS A 59 -7.04 -13.63 -5.77
CA HIS A 59 -8.10 -13.67 -6.77
C HIS A 59 -9.01 -12.46 -6.74
N ARG A 60 -8.83 -11.59 -5.74
CA ARG A 60 -9.57 -10.33 -5.67
C ARG A 60 -9.29 -9.50 -6.91
N LYS A 61 -10.36 -9.05 -7.57
CA LYS A 61 -10.31 -8.16 -8.74
C LYS A 61 -10.74 -6.75 -8.32
N PRO A 62 -9.86 -5.97 -7.69
CA PRO A 62 -10.22 -4.63 -7.26
C PRO A 62 -10.46 -3.73 -8.49
N LYS A 63 -11.58 -3.02 -8.51
CA LYS A 63 -11.85 -2.02 -9.55
C LYS A 63 -10.83 -0.87 -9.49
N ARG A 64 -10.41 -0.51 -8.29
CA ARG A 64 -9.44 0.56 -8.03
C ARG A 64 -8.83 0.39 -6.64
N ILE A 65 -7.53 0.59 -6.54
CA ILE A 65 -6.82 0.71 -5.26
C ILE A 65 -6.25 2.12 -5.14
N MET A 66 -6.12 2.62 -3.92
CA MET A 66 -5.66 3.98 -3.65
C MET A 66 -4.17 4.07 -3.31
N SER A 67 -3.43 2.96 -3.39
CA SER A 67 -2.01 2.89 -3.04
C SER A 67 -1.11 3.85 -3.83
N PHE A 68 -1.56 4.27 -5.00
CA PHE A 68 -0.89 5.26 -5.84
C PHE A 68 -1.58 6.64 -5.82
N GLY A 69 -2.52 6.84 -4.91
CA GLY A 69 -3.30 8.06 -4.81
C GLY A 69 -4.32 8.24 -5.94
N ALA A 70 -4.80 9.46 -6.11
CA ALA A 70 -5.78 9.83 -7.13
C ALA A 70 -5.69 11.31 -7.51
N GLY A 71 -6.33 11.66 -8.62
CA GLY A 71 -6.43 13.03 -9.12
C GLY A 71 -5.12 13.58 -9.69
N PRO A 72 -4.92 14.91 -9.66
CA PRO A 72 -3.73 15.53 -10.28
C PRO A 72 -2.39 15.07 -9.70
N HIS A 73 -2.39 14.54 -8.47
CA HIS A 73 -1.21 14.00 -7.80
C HIS A 73 -1.15 12.46 -7.81
N HIS A 74 -1.88 11.81 -8.70
CA HIS A 74 -1.72 10.37 -8.91
C HIS A 74 -0.26 10.06 -9.20
N CYS A 75 0.26 9.00 -8.59
CA CYS A 75 1.67 8.63 -8.72
C CYS A 75 2.09 8.47 -10.18
N ILE A 76 3.04 9.30 -10.63
CA ILE A 76 3.59 9.23 -11.99
C ILE A 76 4.31 7.88 -12.24
N GLY A 77 4.90 7.31 -11.20
CA GLY A 77 5.62 6.03 -11.26
C GLY A 77 4.73 4.79 -11.16
N ASN A 78 3.40 4.92 -11.16
CA ASN A 78 2.51 3.78 -10.89
C ASN A 78 2.67 2.62 -11.90
N ILE A 79 2.83 2.92 -13.19
CA ILE A 79 3.02 1.92 -14.25
C ILE A 79 4.40 1.28 -14.09
N LEU A 80 5.44 2.08 -13.92
CA LEU A 80 6.81 1.60 -13.72
C LEU A 80 6.90 0.72 -12.47
N GLY A 81 6.31 1.15 -11.34
CA GLY A 81 6.29 0.40 -10.10
C GLY A 81 5.64 -0.98 -10.26
N ARG A 82 4.46 -1.04 -10.87
CA ARG A 82 3.78 -2.32 -11.16
C ARG A 82 4.61 -3.23 -12.06
N SER A 83 5.17 -2.69 -13.13
CA SER A 83 6.00 -3.45 -14.07
C SER A 83 7.26 -4.00 -13.37
N THR A 84 7.93 -3.16 -12.59
CA THR A 84 9.12 -3.55 -11.84
C THR A 84 8.82 -4.67 -10.84
N ILE A 85 7.77 -4.53 -10.05
CA ILE A 85 7.36 -5.56 -9.09
C ILE A 85 6.99 -6.85 -9.82
N THR A 86 6.25 -6.76 -10.93
CA THR A 86 5.84 -7.93 -11.71
C THR A 86 7.04 -8.68 -12.23
N ILE A 87 7.98 -7.99 -12.86
CA ILE A 87 9.19 -8.60 -13.41
C ILE A 87 10.03 -9.22 -12.29
N ALA A 88 10.26 -8.47 -11.21
CA ALA A 88 11.08 -8.93 -10.09
C ALA A 88 10.48 -10.19 -9.43
N MET A 89 9.19 -10.17 -9.12
CA MET A 89 8.51 -11.30 -8.50
C MET A 89 8.42 -12.51 -9.43
N THR A 90 8.16 -12.31 -10.71
CA THR A 90 8.15 -13.40 -11.69
C THR A 90 9.52 -14.06 -11.77
N ARG A 91 10.60 -13.26 -11.87
CA ARG A 91 11.97 -13.78 -11.93
C ARG A 91 12.36 -14.51 -10.64
N LEU A 92 12.02 -13.92 -9.47
CA LEU A 92 12.30 -14.51 -8.18
C LEU A 92 11.63 -15.88 -8.02
N LEU A 93 10.31 -15.93 -8.26
CA LEU A 93 9.53 -17.16 -8.09
C LEU A 93 9.83 -18.22 -9.15
N THR A 94 10.21 -17.81 -10.37
CA THR A 94 10.68 -18.76 -11.39
C THR A 94 12.04 -19.34 -11.02
N ARG A 95 12.95 -18.54 -10.48
CA ARG A 95 14.29 -18.96 -10.09
C ARG A 95 14.28 -19.80 -8.82
N PHE A 96 13.40 -19.44 -7.88
CA PHE A 96 13.31 -20.07 -6.56
C PHE A 96 11.84 -20.42 -6.23
N PRO A 97 11.28 -21.45 -6.90
CA PRO A 97 9.87 -21.79 -6.75
C PRO A 97 9.49 -22.27 -5.34
N GLN A 98 10.49 -22.69 -4.55
CA GLN A 98 10.31 -23.15 -3.18
C GLN A 98 10.76 -22.11 -2.14
N ALA A 99 10.98 -20.86 -2.56
CA ALA A 99 11.39 -19.81 -1.65
C ALA A 99 10.37 -19.63 -0.50
N CYS A 100 10.86 -19.56 0.72
CA CYS A 100 10.04 -19.39 1.92
C CYS A 100 10.72 -18.43 2.91
N LEU A 101 9.96 -17.98 3.90
CA LEU A 101 10.55 -17.25 5.02
C LEU A 101 11.49 -18.19 5.79
N ARG A 102 12.64 -17.64 6.20
CA ARG A 102 13.63 -18.40 6.99
C ARG A 102 13.10 -18.80 8.37
N TYR A 103 12.24 -17.95 8.94
CA TYR A 103 11.67 -18.16 10.27
C TYR A 103 10.15 -18.13 10.16
N SER A 104 9.49 -19.16 10.69
CA SER A 104 8.00 -19.25 10.67
C SER A 104 7.32 -18.19 11.56
N ASP A 105 8.04 -17.71 12.59
CA ASP A 105 7.60 -16.68 13.52
C ASP A 105 8.13 -15.28 13.17
N PHE A 106 8.60 -15.08 11.93
CA PHE A 106 9.15 -13.81 11.47
C PHE A 106 8.18 -12.66 11.74
N LYS A 107 8.66 -11.70 12.51
CA LYS A 107 7.96 -10.43 12.76
C LYS A 107 8.61 -9.33 11.94
N PRO A 108 7.87 -8.72 11.00
CA PRO A 108 8.43 -7.67 10.18
C PRO A 108 8.77 -6.43 11.02
N VAL A 109 9.98 -5.91 10.80
CA VAL A 109 10.42 -4.63 11.37
C VAL A 109 10.38 -3.59 10.28
N TYR A 110 9.63 -2.53 10.51
CA TYR A 110 9.50 -1.42 9.59
C TYR A 110 10.29 -0.22 10.08
N GLY A 111 10.88 0.51 9.16
CA GLY A 111 11.51 1.81 9.36
C GLY A 111 11.19 2.70 8.17
N GLY A 112 11.65 3.93 8.20
CA GLY A 112 11.44 4.92 7.15
C GLY A 112 11.28 6.32 7.73
N ALA A 113 11.12 7.31 6.84
CA ALA A 113 10.77 8.66 7.23
C ALA A 113 9.30 8.72 7.70
N VAL A 114 8.90 9.85 8.29
CA VAL A 114 7.52 10.05 8.73
C VAL A 114 6.55 9.84 7.56
N GLY A 115 5.64 8.87 7.71
CA GLY A 115 4.65 8.52 6.69
C GLY A 115 5.08 7.41 5.72
N GLU A 116 6.31 6.91 5.81
CA GLU A 116 6.78 5.78 5.01
C GLU A 116 6.84 4.48 5.81
N LEU A 117 6.53 3.39 5.13
CA LEU A 117 6.74 2.03 5.62
C LEU A 117 7.80 1.35 4.75
N ARG A 118 8.97 1.12 5.30
CA ARG A 118 10.02 0.34 4.66
C ARG A 118 10.33 -0.90 5.49
N LEU A 119 10.10 -2.07 4.93
CA LEU A 119 10.55 -3.30 5.55
C LEU A 119 12.09 -3.31 5.59
N GLN A 120 12.67 -3.46 6.77
CA GLN A 120 14.12 -3.35 6.95
C GLN A 120 14.86 -4.61 6.48
N SER A 121 14.26 -5.77 6.69
CA SER A 121 14.82 -7.03 6.18
C SER A 121 13.72 -8.06 5.94
N LEU A 122 13.95 -8.98 5.02
CA LEU A 122 13.09 -10.11 4.75
C LEU A 122 13.98 -11.36 4.63
N PRO A 123 14.26 -12.05 5.73
CA PRO A 123 15.09 -13.26 5.71
C PRO A 123 14.33 -14.37 4.98
N MET A 124 14.89 -14.81 3.87
CA MET A 124 14.32 -15.87 3.03
C MET A 124 15.31 -17.00 2.80
N LEU A 125 14.77 -18.19 2.58
CA LEU A 125 15.49 -19.34 2.05
C LEU A 125 15.08 -19.52 0.59
N THR A 126 16.02 -19.92 -0.25
CA THR A 126 15.75 -20.24 -1.66
C THR A 126 15.13 -21.63 -1.81
N HIS A 127 15.24 -22.46 -0.79
CA HIS A 127 14.64 -23.80 -0.64
C HIS A 127 14.39 -24.07 0.85
N PRO A 128 13.39 -24.86 1.21
CA PRO A 128 13.16 -25.29 2.58
C PRO A 128 14.39 -26.06 3.15
N LEU A 129 14.64 -25.93 4.44
CA LEU A 129 15.63 -26.74 5.15
C LEU A 129 15.14 -28.16 5.32
#